data_6bf9ac418d4e839610647cacced655e0
#
_entry.id   6bf9ac418d4e839610647cacced655e0
#
_cell.length_a   1.000
_cell.length_b   1.000
_cell.length_c   1.000
_cell.angle_alpha   90.00
_cell.angle_beta   90.00
_cell.angle_gamma   90.00
#
_symmetry.space_group_name_H-M   'P 1'
#
loop_
_entity.id
_entity.type
_entity.pdbx_description
1 polymer ?
#
loop_
_entity_poly.entity_id
_entity_poly.type
_entity_poly.pdbx_seq_one_letter_code
_entity_poly.pdbx_strand_id
1 'polypeptide(L)'
;MKTIAVVGASNRKKRLSYGVFAYLLARGYQVIGVNPGLAGKSVHGTAFFKTLADVPGAIDMVDIFRNSAAAGGIVNETLALNPRPKVIWMQLGVRDDAAAARAQALGVKVVMDRCPKIEYERLAIRNA
;
A
#
# COMPACT_ATOMS: atom_id res chain seq x y z
N MET A 1 15.38 -2.94 -5.38
CA MET A 1 14.43 -3.25 -4.31
C MET A 1 13.15 -2.48 -4.54
N LYS A 2 12.01 -3.14 -4.41
CA LYS A 2 10.73 -2.48 -4.63
C LYS A 2 10.23 -1.82 -3.36
N THR A 3 9.62 -0.66 -3.53
CA THR A 3 9.08 0.15 -2.44
C THR A 3 7.57 0.06 -2.43
N ILE A 4 7.03 -0.29 -1.25
CA ILE A 4 5.59 -0.41 -1.01
C ILE A 4 5.19 0.62 0.03
N ALA A 5 4.23 1.48 -0.31
CA ALA A 5 3.62 2.39 0.64
C ALA A 5 2.32 1.78 1.16
N VAL A 6 2.22 1.60 2.47
CA VAL A 6 1.03 1.06 3.13
C VAL A 6 0.24 2.23 3.69
N VAL A 7 -0.86 2.56 3.03
CA VAL A 7 -1.73 3.67 3.43
C VAL A 7 -2.74 3.19 4.45
N GLY A 8 -2.79 3.83 5.60
CA GLY A 8 -3.57 3.38 6.73
C GLY A 8 -2.85 2.39 7.63
N ALA A 9 -1.51 2.30 7.49
CA ALA A 9 -0.69 1.44 8.34
C ALA A 9 -0.84 1.84 9.81
N SER A 10 -0.83 0.84 10.69
CA SER A 10 -1.04 1.01 12.13
C SER A 10 0.20 0.61 12.93
N ASN A 11 0.37 1.24 14.09
CA ASN A 11 1.36 0.83 15.08
C ASN A 11 0.79 -0.16 16.11
N ARG A 12 -0.46 -0.56 15.96
CA ARG A 12 -1.12 -1.50 16.88
C ARG A 12 -0.94 -2.92 16.39
N LYS A 13 -0.35 -3.79 17.23
CA LYS A 13 -0.03 -5.18 16.88
C LYS A 13 -1.24 -6.00 16.45
N LYS A 14 -2.43 -5.67 16.94
CA LYS A 14 -3.66 -6.39 16.61
C LYS A 14 -4.24 -6.04 15.24
N ARG A 15 -3.78 -4.95 14.62
CA ARG A 15 -4.28 -4.55 13.31
C ARG A 15 -3.65 -5.39 12.22
N LEU A 16 -4.45 -5.76 11.23
CA LEU A 16 -3.99 -6.54 10.09
C LEU A 16 -2.82 -5.86 9.36
N SER A 17 -2.89 -4.55 9.20
CA SER A 17 -1.83 -3.79 8.53
C SER A 17 -0.49 -3.91 9.23
N TYR A 18 -0.45 -4.03 10.56
CA TYR A 18 0.78 -4.20 11.30
C TYR A 18 1.51 -5.48 10.89
N GLY A 19 0.78 -6.59 10.84
CA GLY A 19 1.34 -7.88 10.46
C GLY A 19 1.75 -7.94 9.00
N VAL A 20 0.95 -7.38 8.11
CA VAL A 20 1.28 -7.34 6.68
C VAL A 20 2.52 -6.47 6.44
N PHE A 21 2.62 -5.34 7.13
CA PHE A 21 3.79 -4.46 7.05
C PHE A 21 5.07 -5.23 7.42
N ALA A 22 5.06 -5.91 8.55
CA ALA A 22 6.19 -6.71 9.01
C ALA A 22 6.52 -7.85 8.04
N TYR A 23 5.50 -8.51 7.51
CA TYR A 23 5.68 -9.59 6.54
C TYR A 23 6.38 -9.10 5.29
N LEU A 24 5.97 -7.96 4.73
CA LEU A 24 6.57 -7.41 3.53
C LEU A 24 8.02 -6.99 3.77
N LEU A 25 8.32 -6.40 4.93
CA LEU A 25 9.71 -6.09 5.31
C LEU A 25 10.56 -7.35 5.36
N ALA A 26 10.04 -8.43 5.94
CA ALA A 26 10.76 -9.70 6.04
C ALA A 26 11.03 -10.32 4.67
N ARG A 27 10.24 -9.97 3.66
CA ARG A 27 10.41 -10.42 2.28
C ARG A 27 11.38 -9.56 1.47
N GLY A 28 11.99 -8.57 2.09
CA GLY A 28 13.01 -7.74 1.45
C GLY A 28 12.48 -6.50 0.74
N TYR A 29 11.18 -6.19 0.87
CA TYR A 29 10.65 -4.95 0.34
C TYR A 29 11.04 -3.77 1.22
N GLN A 30 11.19 -2.60 0.62
CA GLN A 30 11.22 -1.35 1.36
C GLN A 30 9.77 -0.95 1.62
N VAL A 31 9.36 -0.89 2.89
CA VAL A 31 7.96 -0.62 3.24
C VAL A 31 7.90 0.69 4.00
N ILE A 32 6.98 1.54 3.59
CA ILE A 32 6.79 2.88 4.16
C ILE A 32 5.34 3.00 4.61
N GLY A 33 5.13 3.52 5.81
CA GLY A 33 3.78 3.77 6.33
C GLY A 33 3.30 5.16 5.98
N VAL A 34 2.03 5.26 5.60
CA VAL A 34 1.35 6.54 5.38
C VAL A 34 0.13 6.57 6.28
N ASN A 35 0.17 7.43 7.29
CA ASN A 35 -0.92 7.60 8.24
C ASN A 35 -0.76 8.97 8.93
N PRO A 36 -1.71 9.91 8.75
CA PRO A 36 -1.59 11.23 9.36
C PRO A 36 -1.40 11.20 10.88
N GLY A 37 -2.03 10.25 11.57
CA GLY A 37 -1.93 10.13 13.02
C GLY A 37 -0.58 9.61 13.51
N LEU A 38 0.24 9.04 12.62
CA LEU A 38 1.54 8.47 12.95
C LEU A 38 2.69 9.18 12.23
N ALA A 39 2.41 10.27 11.54
CA ALA A 39 3.42 11.02 10.81
C ALA A 39 4.56 11.45 11.75
N GLY A 40 5.78 11.24 11.31
CA GLY A 40 6.98 11.54 12.09
C GLY A 40 7.35 10.47 13.10
N LYS A 41 6.52 9.45 13.28
CA LYS A 41 6.82 8.30 14.15
C LYS A 41 7.46 7.19 13.35
N SER A 42 8.03 6.23 14.05
CA SER A 42 8.67 5.06 13.46
C SER A 42 7.99 3.80 13.95
N VAL A 43 7.67 2.90 13.02
CA VAL A 43 7.08 1.60 13.33
C VAL A 43 7.88 0.54 12.55
N HIS A 44 8.25 -0.55 13.18
CA HIS A 44 9.15 -1.57 12.59
C HIS A 44 10.47 -0.97 12.08
N GLY A 45 10.95 0.09 12.71
CA GLY A 45 12.17 0.77 12.29
C GLY A 45 12.04 1.63 11.03
N THR A 46 10.83 1.85 10.56
CA THR A 46 10.55 2.60 9.34
C THR A 46 9.76 3.88 9.67
N ALA A 47 10.17 4.99 9.08
CA ALA A 47 9.48 6.28 9.28
C ALA A 47 8.12 6.29 8.60
N PHE A 48 7.15 6.93 9.24
CA PHE A 48 5.82 7.13 8.70
C PHE A 48 5.63 8.56 8.22
N PHE A 49 4.83 8.73 7.19
CA PHE A 49 4.54 10.01 6.56
C PHE A 49 3.05 10.32 6.61
N LYS A 50 2.71 11.59 6.52
CA LYS A 50 1.32 12.04 6.57
C LYS A 50 0.56 11.67 5.30
N THR A 51 1.17 11.89 4.14
CA THR A 51 0.56 11.66 2.83
C THR A 51 1.52 10.95 1.90
N LEU A 52 1.00 10.39 0.81
CA LEU A 52 1.82 9.76 -0.23
C LEU A 52 2.80 10.76 -0.85
N ALA A 53 2.39 12.01 -1.01
CA ALA A 53 3.24 13.04 -1.60
C ALA A 53 4.47 13.37 -0.74
N ASP A 54 4.40 13.12 0.57
CA ASP A 54 5.51 13.38 1.48
C ASP A 54 6.58 12.29 1.45
N VAL A 55 6.30 11.14 0.86
CA VAL A 55 7.24 10.02 0.81
C VAL A 55 8.37 10.35 -0.14
N PRO A 56 9.64 10.31 0.31
CA PRO A 56 10.76 10.55 -0.58
C PRO A 56 11.00 9.36 -1.51
N GLY A 57 11.36 9.65 -2.75
CA GLY A 57 11.68 8.62 -3.74
C GLY A 57 10.46 8.00 -4.40
N ALA A 58 10.71 7.06 -5.31
CA ALA A 58 9.67 6.40 -6.08
C ALA A 58 8.99 5.31 -5.27
N ILE A 59 7.68 5.19 -5.45
CA ILE A 59 6.86 4.13 -4.86
C ILE A 59 6.44 3.19 -5.99
N ASP A 60 6.65 1.89 -5.82
CA ASP A 60 6.29 0.90 -6.83
C ASP A 60 4.86 0.39 -6.65
N MET A 61 4.41 0.24 -5.41
CA MET A 61 3.08 -0.23 -5.10
C MET A 61 2.49 0.55 -3.92
N VAL A 62 1.20 0.87 -4.01
CA VAL A 62 0.43 1.46 -2.91
C VAL A 62 -0.56 0.42 -2.42
N ASP A 63 -0.46 0.04 -1.15
CA ASP A 63 -1.33 -0.94 -0.49
C ASP A 63 -2.29 -0.18 0.43
N ILE A 64 -3.59 -0.28 0.15
CA ILE A 64 -4.61 0.53 0.81
C ILE A 64 -5.29 -0.24 1.92
N PHE A 65 -5.04 0.17 3.16
CA PHE A 65 -5.69 -0.33 4.39
C PHE A 65 -6.69 0.68 4.95
N ARG A 66 -7.42 1.34 4.07
CA ARG A 66 -8.51 2.23 4.45
C ARG A 66 -9.82 1.64 3.94
N ASN A 67 -10.96 2.12 4.45
CA ASN A 67 -12.25 1.63 3.98
C ASN A 67 -12.48 2.00 2.51
N SER A 68 -13.47 1.35 1.89
CA SER A 68 -13.77 1.56 0.48
C SER A 68 -14.15 3.01 0.16
N ALA A 69 -14.79 3.70 1.11
CA ALA A 69 -15.16 5.10 0.93
C ALA A 69 -13.94 6.03 0.80
N ALA A 70 -12.84 5.69 1.45
CA ALA A 70 -11.60 6.46 1.38
C ALA A 70 -10.72 6.07 0.18
N ALA A 71 -10.92 4.89 -0.39
CA ALA A 71 -10.02 4.33 -1.40
C ALA A 71 -9.92 5.21 -2.64
N GLY A 72 -11.03 5.78 -3.11
CA GLY A 72 -11.04 6.61 -4.32
C GLY A 72 -10.13 7.83 -4.22
N GLY A 73 -10.13 8.50 -3.07
CA GLY A 73 -9.24 9.64 -2.84
C GLY A 73 -7.77 9.22 -2.81
N ILE A 74 -7.47 8.06 -2.22
CA ILE A 74 -6.10 7.53 -2.17
C ILE A 74 -5.63 7.15 -3.58
N VAL A 75 -6.50 6.57 -4.40
CA VAL A 75 -6.18 6.29 -5.80
C VAL A 75 -5.83 7.58 -6.53
N ASN A 76 -6.61 8.64 -6.34
CA ASN A 76 -6.32 9.93 -6.97
C ASN A 76 -4.96 10.49 -6.53
N GLU A 77 -4.63 10.41 -5.25
CA GLU A 77 -3.31 10.82 -4.75
C GLU A 77 -2.20 9.98 -5.39
N THR A 78 -2.42 8.68 -5.53
CA THR A 78 -1.45 7.77 -6.15
C THR A 78 -1.20 8.14 -7.61
N LEU A 79 -2.27 8.41 -8.36
CA LEU A 79 -2.16 8.74 -9.78
C LEU A 79 -1.50 10.09 -10.02
N ALA A 80 -1.48 10.97 -9.03
CA ALA A 80 -0.80 12.26 -9.10
C ALA A 80 0.70 12.18 -8.82
N LEU A 81 1.20 11.06 -8.33
CA LEU A 81 2.62 10.88 -8.05
C LEU A 81 3.45 10.81 -9.34
N ASN A 82 4.69 11.29 -9.27
CA ASN A 82 5.62 11.25 -10.40
C ASN A 82 7.00 10.78 -9.91
N PRO A 83 7.47 9.58 -10.29
CA PRO A 83 6.79 8.65 -11.21
C PRO A 83 5.56 8.01 -10.57
N ARG A 84 4.61 7.63 -11.43
CA ARG A 84 3.38 6.98 -10.96
C ARG A 84 3.67 5.54 -10.54
N PRO A 85 3.19 5.10 -9.37
CA PRO A 85 3.30 3.69 -8.99
C PRO A 85 2.68 2.76 -10.03
N LYS A 86 3.22 1.56 -10.16
CA LYS A 86 2.77 0.59 -11.16
C LYS A 86 1.60 -0.25 -10.69
N VAL A 87 1.41 -0.35 -9.38
CA VAL A 87 0.41 -1.24 -8.77
C VAL A 87 -0.30 -0.51 -7.64
N ILE A 88 -1.62 -0.65 -7.62
CA ILE A 88 -2.46 -0.28 -6.47
C ILE A 88 -3.10 -1.55 -5.96
N TRP A 89 -2.98 -1.79 -4.66
CA TRP A 89 -3.53 -2.96 -4.00
C TRP A 89 -4.53 -2.53 -2.94
N MET A 90 -5.78 -2.94 -3.12
CA MET A 90 -6.83 -2.70 -2.12
C MET A 90 -6.97 -3.94 -1.26
N GLN A 91 -6.75 -3.76 0.04
CA GLN A 91 -6.74 -4.83 1.03
C GLN A 91 -8.10 -5.55 1.10
N LEU A 92 -8.13 -6.72 1.78
CA LEU A 92 -9.38 -7.45 2.03
C LEU A 92 -10.45 -6.50 2.57
N GLY A 93 -11.63 -6.54 1.96
CA GLY A 93 -12.75 -5.67 2.31
C GLY A 93 -12.70 -4.28 1.69
N VAL A 94 -11.66 -3.94 0.95
CA VAL A 94 -11.53 -2.64 0.29
C VAL A 94 -11.76 -2.81 -1.20
N ARG A 95 -12.74 -2.08 -1.73
CA ARG A 95 -13.09 -2.15 -3.14
C ARG A 95 -13.67 -0.83 -3.63
N ASP A 96 -13.22 -0.38 -4.80
CA ASP A 96 -13.79 0.77 -5.50
C ASP A 96 -13.57 0.57 -7.00
N ASP A 97 -14.61 0.10 -7.68
CA ASP A 97 -14.51 -0.25 -9.10
C ASP A 97 -14.27 0.98 -9.99
N ALA A 98 -14.89 2.11 -9.67
CA ALA A 98 -14.71 3.34 -10.44
C ALA A 98 -13.26 3.87 -10.32
N ALA A 99 -12.71 3.84 -9.12
CA ALA A 99 -11.32 4.23 -8.89
C ALA A 99 -10.35 3.29 -9.60
N ALA A 100 -10.62 1.98 -9.56
CA ALA A 100 -9.82 0.98 -10.26
C ALA A 100 -9.81 1.24 -11.76
N ALA A 101 -10.97 1.57 -12.34
CA ALA A 101 -11.06 1.86 -13.77
C ALA A 101 -10.22 3.08 -14.17
N ARG A 102 -10.22 4.14 -13.32
CA ARG A 102 -9.39 5.32 -13.57
C ARG A 102 -7.90 4.97 -13.57
N ALA A 103 -7.47 4.16 -12.62
CA ALA A 103 -6.07 3.75 -12.52
C ALA A 103 -5.66 2.87 -13.70
N GLN A 104 -6.50 1.90 -14.06
CA GLN A 104 -6.26 1.00 -15.17
C GLN A 104 -6.16 1.75 -16.50
N ALA A 105 -6.97 2.78 -16.68
CA ALA A 105 -6.93 3.62 -17.89
C ALA A 105 -5.57 4.32 -18.05
N LEU A 106 -4.84 4.51 -16.96
CA LEU A 106 -3.50 5.11 -16.95
C LEU A 106 -2.38 4.07 -16.89
N GLY A 107 -2.70 2.79 -17.09
CA GLY A 107 -1.71 1.73 -17.13
C GLY A 107 -1.31 1.17 -15.77
N VAL A 108 -2.02 1.52 -14.70
CA VAL A 108 -1.73 1.01 -13.36
C VAL A 108 -2.50 -0.29 -13.13
N LYS A 109 -1.82 -1.33 -12.67
CA LYS A 109 -2.48 -2.57 -12.24
C LYS A 109 -3.20 -2.35 -10.94
N VAL A 110 -4.43 -2.87 -10.83
CA VAL A 110 -5.21 -2.77 -9.60
C VAL A 110 -5.65 -4.16 -9.15
N VAL A 111 -5.38 -4.47 -7.89
CA VAL A 111 -5.89 -5.67 -7.21
C VAL A 111 -6.83 -5.18 -6.11
N MET A 112 -8.01 -5.74 -6.02
CA MET A 112 -9.00 -5.34 -5.02
C MET A 112 -9.43 -6.52 -4.16
N ASP A 113 -9.73 -6.22 -2.88
CA ASP A 113 -10.27 -7.19 -1.93
C ASP A 113 -9.38 -8.42 -1.79
N ARG A 114 -8.06 -8.18 -1.66
CA ARG A 114 -7.05 -9.22 -1.48
C ARG A 114 -6.03 -8.78 -0.44
N CYS A 115 -5.42 -9.73 0.27
CA CYS A 115 -4.32 -9.45 1.19
C CYS A 115 -3.00 -9.79 0.51
N PRO A 116 -2.04 -8.85 0.41
CA PRO A 116 -0.74 -9.12 -0.21
C PRO A 116 0.00 -10.29 0.44
N LYS A 117 -0.09 -10.42 1.76
CA LYS A 117 0.52 -11.54 2.48
C LYS A 117 -0.05 -12.87 2.02
N ILE A 118 -1.38 -12.99 1.98
CA ILE A 118 -2.06 -14.22 1.57
C ILE A 118 -1.72 -14.55 0.11
N GLU A 119 -1.82 -13.57 -0.77
CA GLU A 119 -1.57 -13.78 -2.20
C GLU A 119 -0.09 -14.06 -2.46
N TYR A 120 0.81 -13.40 -1.74
CA TYR A 120 2.23 -13.67 -1.86
C TYR A 120 2.55 -15.11 -1.47
N GLU A 121 2.03 -15.57 -0.33
CA GLU A 121 2.26 -16.94 0.13
C GLU A 121 1.72 -17.96 -0.86
N ARG A 122 0.52 -17.70 -1.42
CA ARG A 122 -0.09 -18.58 -2.41
C ARG A 122 0.76 -18.70 -3.68
N LEU A 123 1.43 -17.62 -4.07
CA LEU A 123 2.21 -17.54 -5.30
C LEU A 123 3.72 -17.69 -5.09
N ALA A 124 4.17 -17.82 -3.84
CA ALA A 124 5.60 -17.79 -3.49
C ALA A 124 6.40 -18.87 -4.22
N ILE A 125 5.83 -20.05 -4.40
CA ILE A 125 6.51 -21.14 -5.08
C ILE A 125 6.86 -20.77 -6.51
N ARG A 126 6.00 -19.99 -7.18
CA ARG A 126 6.24 -19.56 -8.57
C ARG A 126 7.34 -18.52 -8.67
N ASN A 127 7.55 -17.77 -7.59
CA ASN A 127 8.46 -16.63 -7.58
C ASN A 127 9.74 -16.91 -6.78
N ALA A 128 9.87 -18.10 -6.27
CA ALA A 128 11.03 -18.49 -5.49
C ALA A 128 12.29 -18.63 -6.34
#